data_92291f8e92401002e4ab306627d002f3
#
_entry.id   92291f8e92401002e4ab306627d002f3
#
_cell.length_a   1.000
_cell.length_b   1.000
_cell.length_c   1.000
_cell.angle_alpha   90.00
_cell.angle_beta   90.00
_cell.angle_gamma   90.00
#
_symmetry.space_group_name_H-M   'P 1'
#
loop_
_entity.id
_entity.type
_entity.pdbx_description
1 polymer ?
#
loop_
_entity_poly.entity_id
_entity_poly.type
_entity_poly.pdbx_seq_one_letter_code
_entity_poly.pdbx_strand_id
1 'polypeptide(L)'
;VGFPCVVKPCSGGSSVGTSMVANEEEYAAALELAFKFEDHVLVERFIKGRELTVGVMGGKAMPVIEIIPKTGWYDYKNKYQAGLTEEICPAPISEKDTDRVQRLAERVSAALMVDVYCRADFLMDNASGEIYCLEANTLPGMTPTSLIPQMGREEGLDFGEVCEKIIKLSMEKYE
;
A
#
# COMPACT_ATOMS: atom_id res chain seq x y z
N VAL A 1 20.24 9.88 -2.12
CA VAL A 1 18.82 10.13 -2.25
C VAL A 1 18.56 11.63 -2.23
N GLY A 2 19.08 12.40 -1.32
CA GLY A 2 18.79 13.82 -1.13
C GLY A 2 17.57 14.05 -0.22
N PHE A 3 17.34 15.33 0.14
CA PHE A 3 16.22 15.74 0.99
C PHE A 3 15.11 16.43 0.18
N PRO A 4 13.85 16.29 0.62
CA PRO A 4 13.39 15.46 1.72
C PRO A 4 13.45 13.96 1.38
N CYS A 5 13.64 13.11 2.40
CA CYS A 5 13.65 11.66 2.25
C CYS A 5 12.82 10.98 3.36
N VAL A 6 12.56 9.69 3.19
CA VAL A 6 11.91 8.83 4.18
C VAL A 6 12.94 7.80 4.66
N VAL A 7 13.08 7.69 5.97
CA VAL A 7 13.93 6.69 6.62
C VAL A 7 13.03 5.70 7.35
N LYS A 8 13.18 4.40 7.07
CA LYS A 8 12.33 3.37 7.68
C LYS A 8 13.06 2.05 7.87
N PRO A 9 12.65 1.19 8.83
CA PRO A 9 13.09 -0.19 8.92
C PRO A 9 12.78 -0.93 7.61
N CYS A 10 13.65 -1.85 7.20
CA CYS A 10 13.58 -2.52 5.89
C CYS A 10 12.40 -3.51 5.80
N SER A 11 12.14 -4.26 6.88
CA SER A 11 11.09 -5.28 6.96
C SER A 11 9.94 -4.91 7.91
N GLY A 12 10.01 -3.72 8.52
CA GLY A 12 9.00 -3.24 9.46
C GLY A 12 7.67 -2.93 8.79
N GLY A 13 6.57 -3.09 9.56
CA GLY A 13 5.21 -2.80 9.11
C GLY A 13 4.58 -1.59 9.81
N SER A 14 3.42 -1.16 9.32
CA SER A 14 2.58 -0.13 9.96
C SER A 14 3.29 1.20 10.25
N SER A 15 4.28 1.55 9.46
CA SER A 15 5.08 2.79 9.59
C SER A 15 5.80 2.95 10.95
N VAL A 16 5.98 1.86 11.71
CA VAL A 16 6.74 1.88 12.98
C VAL A 16 8.22 2.14 12.67
N GLY A 17 8.82 3.11 13.36
CA GLY A 17 10.22 3.50 13.10
C GLY A 17 10.46 4.29 11.83
N THR A 18 9.39 4.67 11.10
CA THR A 18 9.47 5.49 9.89
C THR A 18 9.51 6.98 10.23
N SER A 19 10.41 7.71 9.58
CA SER A 19 10.56 9.16 9.74
C SER A 19 10.60 9.85 8.38
N MET A 20 9.91 10.96 8.24
CA MET A 20 10.11 11.91 7.15
C MET A 20 11.20 12.90 7.57
N VAL A 21 12.20 13.08 6.74
CA VAL A 21 13.42 13.83 7.03
C VAL A 21 13.56 14.95 6.03
N ALA A 22 13.58 16.19 6.53
CA ALA A 22 13.68 17.38 5.68
C ALA A 22 15.13 17.85 5.45
N ASN A 23 16.05 17.50 6.35
CA ASN A 23 17.42 17.98 6.34
C ASN A 23 18.39 17.01 7.04
N GLU A 24 19.67 17.32 7.00
CA GLU A 24 20.74 16.47 7.54
C GLU A 24 20.71 16.35 9.08
N GLU A 25 20.22 17.37 9.79
CA GLU A 25 20.15 17.33 11.26
C GLU A 25 19.12 16.28 11.72
N GLU A 26 17.98 16.18 11.01
CA GLU A 26 16.94 15.20 11.31
C GLU A 26 17.35 13.77 10.91
N TYR A 27 18.27 13.65 9.93
CA TYR A 27 18.65 12.36 9.35
C TYR A 27 19.31 11.41 10.36
N ALA A 28 20.22 11.92 11.18
CA ALA A 28 20.90 11.12 12.19
C ALA A 28 19.91 10.55 13.23
N ALA A 29 18.99 11.38 13.72
CA ALA A 29 17.96 10.94 14.67
C ALA A 29 17.00 9.92 14.06
N ALA A 30 16.65 10.08 12.78
CA ALA A 30 15.80 9.15 12.04
C ALA A 30 16.47 7.78 11.87
N LEU A 31 17.77 7.74 11.55
CA LEU A 31 18.54 6.50 11.49
C LEU A 31 18.59 5.80 12.85
N GLU A 32 18.92 6.54 13.92
CA GLU A 32 18.94 5.99 15.27
C GLU A 32 17.58 5.41 15.68
N LEU A 33 16.48 6.06 15.28
CA LEU A 33 15.14 5.54 15.54
C LEU A 33 14.89 4.24 14.78
N ALA A 34 15.17 4.22 13.48
CA ALA A 34 14.92 3.06 12.62
C ALA A 34 15.77 1.84 13.06
N PHE A 35 17.03 2.05 13.42
CA PHE A 35 17.93 1.01 13.92
C PHE A 35 17.53 0.41 15.29
N LYS A 36 16.61 1.04 16.03
CA LYS A 36 16.04 0.41 17.23
C LYS A 36 15.10 -0.76 16.91
N PHE A 37 14.63 -0.82 15.70
CA PHE A 37 13.66 -1.84 15.27
C PHE A 37 14.30 -2.90 14.38
N GLU A 38 15.36 -2.56 13.63
CA GLU A 38 15.96 -3.46 12.66
C GLU A 38 17.40 -3.06 12.30
N ASP A 39 18.24 -4.04 11.95
CA ASP A 39 19.64 -3.83 11.57
C ASP A 39 19.80 -3.24 10.15
N HIS A 40 18.75 -3.28 9.33
CA HIS A 40 18.73 -2.74 7.98
C HIS A 40 17.70 -1.62 7.87
N VAL A 41 18.15 -0.51 7.31
CA VAL A 41 17.32 0.70 7.13
C VAL A 41 17.21 1.04 5.65
N LEU A 42 16.02 1.33 5.21
CA LEU A 42 15.73 1.80 3.86
C LEU A 42 15.61 3.34 3.88
N VAL A 43 16.29 3.99 2.92
CA VAL A 43 16.20 5.43 2.71
C VAL A 43 15.64 5.68 1.32
N GLU A 44 14.46 6.28 1.25
CA GLU A 44 13.74 6.54 0.01
C GLU A 44 13.58 8.04 -0.22
N ARG A 45 13.50 8.43 -1.49
CA ARG A 45 13.10 9.79 -1.84
C ARG A 45 11.68 10.05 -1.37
N PHE A 46 11.44 11.16 -0.70
CA PHE A 46 10.08 11.58 -0.39
C PHE A 46 9.31 11.95 -1.66
N ILE A 47 8.16 11.33 -1.86
CA ILE A 47 7.24 11.61 -2.96
C ILE A 47 6.01 12.33 -2.39
N LYS A 48 5.76 13.55 -2.85
CA LYS A 48 4.54 14.28 -2.50
C LYS A 48 3.46 13.90 -3.50
N GLY A 49 2.57 13.02 -3.09
CA GLY A 49 1.59 12.44 -4.01
C GLY A 49 0.34 11.91 -3.32
N ARG A 50 -0.49 11.28 -4.14
CA ARG A 50 -1.70 10.56 -3.73
C ARG A 50 -1.32 9.12 -3.38
N GLU A 51 -1.78 8.64 -2.25
CA GLU A 51 -1.57 7.24 -1.86
C GLU A 51 -2.70 6.39 -2.43
N LEU A 52 -2.31 5.40 -3.24
CA LEU A 52 -3.22 4.48 -3.94
C LEU A 52 -2.89 3.06 -3.52
N THR A 53 -3.91 2.24 -3.36
CA THR A 53 -3.73 0.82 -3.06
C THR A 53 -4.59 -0.03 -3.96
N VAL A 54 -4.06 -1.18 -4.37
CA VAL A 54 -4.72 -2.10 -5.30
C VAL A 54 -4.57 -3.53 -4.80
N GLY A 55 -5.70 -4.21 -4.63
CA GLY A 55 -5.72 -5.66 -4.46
C GLY A 55 -5.44 -6.35 -5.79
N VAL A 56 -4.73 -7.46 -5.73
CA VAL A 56 -4.61 -8.39 -6.85
C VAL A 56 -5.10 -9.74 -6.37
N MET A 57 -6.02 -10.35 -7.11
CA MET A 57 -6.63 -11.64 -6.76
C MET A 57 -6.68 -12.54 -7.99
N GLY A 58 -6.04 -13.72 -7.92
CA GLY A 58 -5.90 -14.61 -9.06
C GLY A 58 -5.20 -13.93 -10.25
N GLY A 59 -4.20 -13.09 -9.98
CA GLY A 59 -3.44 -12.36 -10.99
C GLY A 59 -4.17 -11.15 -11.62
N LYS A 60 -5.40 -10.83 -11.18
CA LYS A 60 -6.18 -9.70 -11.68
C LYS A 60 -6.30 -8.59 -10.65
N ALA A 61 -6.07 -7.36 -11.08
CA ALA A 61 -6.22 -6.18 -10.25
C ALA A 61 -7.70 -5.92 -9.92
N MET A 62 -7.94 -5.58 -8.66
CA MET A 62 -9.22 -5.12 -8.11
C MET A 62 -9.38 -3.60 -8.29
N PRO A 63 -10.53 -3.01 -7.95
CA PRO A 63 -10.71 -1.57 -7.91
C PRO A 63 -9.65 -0.85 -7.08
N VAL A 64 -9.22 0.32 -7.52
CA VAL A 64 -8.24 1.15 -6.81
C VAL A 64 -8.89 1.85 -5.65
N ILE A 65 -8.25 1.88 -4.49
CA ILE A 65 -8.62 2.73 -3.37
C ILE A 65 -7.61 3.87 -3.24
N GLU A 66 -8.09 5.09 -3.05
CA GLU A 66 -7.27 6.19 -2.57
C GLU A 66 -7.34 6.27 -1.05
N ILE A 67 -6.17 6.42 -0.42
CA ILE A 67 -6.02 6.59 1.02
C ILE A 67 -5.65 8.04 1.30
N ILE A 68 -6.52 8.76 2.02
CA ILE A 68 -6.35 10.19 2.32
C ILE A 68 -6.24 10.37 3.84
N PRO A 69 -5.03 10.54 4.37
CA PRO A 69 -4.85 10.91 5.78
C PRO A 69 -5.43 12.31 6.02
N LYS A 70 -6.28 12.48 7.04
CA LYS A 70 -6.85 13.79 7.40
C LYS A 70 -5.83 14.75 8.01
N THR A 71 -4.76 14.22 8.58
CA THR A 71 -3.68 15.01 9.18
C THR A 71 -2.33 14.36 8.90
N GLY A 72 -1.36 15.16 8.47
CA GLY A 72 0.01 14.70 8.27
C GLY A 72 0.16 13.73 7.10
N TRP A 73 0.77 12.58 7.35
CA TRP A 73 0.98 11.50 6.39
C TRP A 73 0.43 10.18 6.96
N TYR A 74 0.37 9.12 6.15
CA TYR A 74 -0.24 7.85 6.54
C TYR A 74 0.68 7.06 7.49
N ASP A 75 0.84 7.57 8.72
CA ASP A 75 1.61 6.95 9.80
C ASP A 75 0.79 5.90 10.57
N TYR A 76 1.42 5.28 11.57
CA TYR A 76 0.78 4.27 12.42
C TYR A 76 -0.54 4.77 13.04
N LYS A 77 -0.58 6.01 13.51
CA LYS A 77 -1.76 6.60 14.15
C LYS A 77 -2.90 6.76 13.14
N ASN A 78 -2.59 7.26 11.95
CA ASN A 78 -3.57 7.43 10.86
C ASN A 78 -4.07 6.09 10.31
N LYS A 79 -3.26 5.02 10.37
CA LYS A 79 -3.65 3.67 9.91
C LYS A 79 -4.68 2.99 10.81
N TYR A 80 -4.59 3.17 12.12
CA TYR A 80 -5.36 2.36 13.07
C TYR A 80 -6.37 3.14 13.91
N GLN A 81 -6.31 4.46 13.95
CA GLN A 81 -7.30 5.25 14.67
C GLN A 81 -8.48 5.59 13.76
N ALA A 82 -9.64 5.06 14.08
CA ALA A 82 -10.87 5.30 13.31
C ALA A 82 -11.13 6.78 13.06
N GLY A 83 -11.44 7.12 11.81
CA GLY A 83 -11.81 8.47 11.39
C GLY A 83 -10.63 9.41 11.08
N LEU A 84 -9.36 8.99 11.19
CA LEU A 84 -8.19 9.79 10.81
C LEU A 84 -7.79 9.62 9.35
N THR A 85 -8.31 8.61 8.68
CA THR A 85 -8.07 8.35 7.25
C THR A 85 -9.40 8.21 6.54
N GLU A 86 -9.49 8.73 5.33
CA GLU A 86 -10.58 8.52 4.40
C GLU A 86 -10.09 7.52 3.33
N GLU A 87 -10.92 6.53 3.03
CA GLU A 87 -10.65 5.50 2.04
C GLU A 87 -11.74 5.60 0.97
N ILE A 88 -11.36 5.96 -0.25
CA ILE A 88 -12.32 6.18 -1.35
C ILE A 88 -12.17 5.05 -2.38
N CYS A 89 -13.21 4.26 -2.54
CA CYS A 89 -13.29 3.19 -3.54
C CYS A 89 -14.53 3.38 -4.43
N PRO A 90 -14.39 3.45 -5.75
CA PRO A 90 -13.14 3.54 -6.51
C PRO A 90 -12.45 4.89 -6.31
N ALA A 91 -11.11 4.90 -6.43
CA ALA A 91 -10.32 6.11 -6.31
C ALA A 91 -10.72 7.16 -7.36
N PRO A 92 -10.89 8.45 -7.00
CA PRO A 92 -11.28 9.51 -7.94
C PRO A 92 -10.07 9.97 -8.78
N ILE A 93 -9.53 9.07 -9.61
CA ILE A 93 -8.46 9.30 -10.58
C ILE A 93 -8.98 9.08 -12.00
N SER A 94 -8.20 9.46 -13.01
CA SER A 94 -8.60 9.24 -14.41
C SER A 94 -8.62 7.74 -14.74
N GLU A 95 -9.46 7.32 -15.70
CA GLU A 95 -9.47 5.94 -16.21
C GLU A 95 -8.06 5.49 -16.66
N LYS A 96 -7.34 6.37 -17.33
CA LYS A 96 -5.95 6.13 -17.76
C LYS A 96 -5.04 5.82 -16.57
N ASP A 97 -5.16 6.55 -15.46
CA ASP A 97 -4.32 6.33 -14.28
C ASP A 97 -4.79 5.10 -13.50
N THR A 98 -6.10 4.84 -13.47
CA THR A 98 -6.64 3.58 -12.94
C THR A 98 -6.03 2.39 -13.66
N ASP A 99 -6.08 2.36 -14.98
CA ASP A 99 -5.47 1.31 -15.80
C ASP A 99 -3.96 1.16 -15.55
N ARG A 100 -3.25 2.28 -15.40
CA ARG A 100 -1.80 2.26 -15.16
C ARG A 100 -1.46 1.63 -13.80
N VAL A 101 -2.12 2.07 -12.73
CA VAL A 101 -1.83 1.55 -11.38
C VAL A 101 -2.26 0.09 -11.24
N GLN A 102 -3.39 -0.30 -11.84
CA GLN A 102 -3.85 -1.70 -11.86
C GLN A 102 -2.83 -2.62 -12.57
N ARG A 103 -2.37 -2.24 -13.76
CA ARG A 103 -1.31 -3.01 -14.47
C ARG A 103 0.00 -3.07 -13.68
N LEU A 104 0.36 -2.01 -12.97
CA LEU A 104 1.54 -2.03 -12.09
C LEU A 104 1.34 -3.02 -10.93
N ALA A 105 0.15 -3.05 -10.30
CA ALA A 105 -0.15 -4.00 -9.24
C ALA A 105 -0.08 -5.46 -9.72
N GLU A 106 -0.65 -5.77 -10.89
CA GLU A 106 -0.53 -7.10 -11.52
C GLU A 106 0.93 -7.48 -11.79
N ARG A 107 1.73 -6.53 -12.28
CA ARG A 107 3.16 -6.76 -12.51
C ARG A 107 3.93 -6.98 -11.21
N VAL A 108 3.61 -6.26 -10.14
CA VAL A 108 4.20 -6.45 -8.81
C VAL A 108 3.85 -7.85 -8.29
N SER A 109 2.58 -8.26 -8.35
CA SER A 109 2.12 -9.59 -7.95
C SER A 109 2.87 -10.69 -8.72
N ALA A 110 2.95 -10.57 -10.03
CA ALA A 110 3.65 -11.52 -10.89
C ALA A 110 5.18 -11.58 -10.61
N ALA A 111 5.82 -10.42 -10.41
CA ALA A 111 7.26 -10.35 -10.11
C ALA A 111 7.60 -10.98 -8.76
N LEU A 112 6.69 -10.90 -7.78
CA LEU A 112 6.83 -11.51 -6.46
C LEU A 112 6.30 -12.96 -6.41
N MET A 113 5.82 -13.48 -7.53
CA MET A 113 5.25 -14.84 -7.64
C MET A 113 4.11 -15.06 -6.64
N VAL A 114 3.23 -14.07 -6.48
CA VAL A 114 2.06 -14.19 -5.62
C VAL A 114 0.90 -14.73 -6.44
N ASP A 115 0.51 -15.97 -6.18
CA ASP A 115 -0.48 -16.68 -6.99
C ASP A 115 -1.92 -16.38 -6.58
N VAL A 116 -2.19 -16.25 -5.28
CA VAL A 116 -3.56 -16.17 -4.76
C VAL A 116 -4.06 -14.72 -4.65
N TYR A 117 -3.50 -13.97 -3.72
CA TYR A 117 -3.86 -12.57 -3.56
C TYR A 117 -2.77 -11.77 -2.83
N CYS A 118 -2.72 -10.49 -3.10
CA CYS A 118 -1.92 -9.52 -2.36
C CYS A 118 -2.57 -8.13 -2.45
N ARG A 119 -1.99 -7.18 -1.75
CA ARG A 119 -2.28 -5.76 -1.90
C ARG A 119 -0.98 -5.02 -2.16
N ALA A 120 -0.93 -4.25 -3.23
CA ALA A 120 0.20 -3.41 -3.57
C ALA A 120 -0.14 -1.93 -3.30
N ASP A 121 0.76 -1.22 -2.63
CA ASP A 121 0.59 0.15 -2.21
C ASP A 121 1.50 1.06 -3.05
N PHE A 122 0.98 2.20 -3.51
CA PHE A 122 1.62 3.10 -4.47
C PHE A 122 1.51 4.56 -4.04
N LEU A 123 2.47 5.38 -4.47
CA LEU A 123 2.36 6.84 -4.49
C LEU A 123 2.33 7.33 -5.94
N MET A 124 1.34 8.13 -6.27
CA MET A 124 1.27 8.85 -7.54
C MET A 124 1.71 10.30 -7.30
N ASP A 125 2.87 10.66 -7.82
CA ASP A 125 3.47 11.99 -7.68
C ASP A 125 2.56 13.08 -8.27
N ASN A 126 2.25 14.09 -7.47
CA ASN A 126 1.35 15.17 -7.88
C ASN A 126 1.90 16.08 -9.00
N ALA A 127 3.22 16.14 -9.16
CA ALA A 127 3.85 17.02 -10.12
C ALA A 127 4.06 16.33 -11.47
N SER A 128 4.52 15.08 -11.45
CA SER A 128 4.87 14.32 -12.67
C SER A 128 3.80 13.32 -13.10
N GLY A 129 2.91 12.89 -12.19
CA GLY A 129 1.99 11.79 -12.41
C GLY A 129 2.68 10.42 -12.49
N GLU A 130 3.97 10.34 -12.14
CA GLU A 130 4.68 9.07 -12.02
C GLU A 130 4.17 8.25 -10.83
N ILE A 131 4.10 6.93 -11.01
CA ILE A 131 3.59 6.00 -9.99
C ILE A 131 4.75 5.18 -9.44
N TYR A 132 4.94 5.22 -8.13
CA TYR A 132 5.99 4.52 -7.40
C TYR A 132 5.34 3.45 -6.52
N CYS A 133 5.82 2.21 -6.64
CA CYS A 133 5.43 1.14 -5.74
C CYS A 133 6.17 1.29 -4.41
N LEU A 134 5.43 1.25 -3.32
CA LEU A 134 5.98 1.34 -1.96
C LEU A 134 6.25 -0.05 -1.39
N GLU A 135 5.24 -0.90 -1.43
CA GLU A 135 5.30 -2.24 -0.83
C GLU A 135 4.21 -3.15 -1.42
N ALA A 136 4.36 -4.45 -1.18
CA ALA A 136 3.32 -5.44 -1.41
C ALA A 136 3.05 -6.25 -0.14
N ASN A 137 1.79 -6.35 0.23
CA ASN A 137 1.32 -7.10 1.38
C ASN A 137 0.74 -8.43 0.91
N THR A 138 1.43 -9.52 1.20
CA THR A 138 1.01 -10.89 0.77
C THR A 138 -0.04 -11.51 1.70
N LEU A 139 -0.27 -10.92 2.87
CA LEU A 139 -1.34 -11.30 3.79
C LEU A 139 -2.01 -10.02 4.34
N PRO A 140 -2.71 -9.27 3.49
CA PRO A 140 -3.37 -8.04 3.92
C PRO A 140 -4.52 -8.34 4.89
N GLY A 141 -4.89 -7.33 5.68
CA GLY A 141 -5.98 -7.44 6.65
C GLY A 141 -7.29 -7.89 5.99
N MET A 142 -7.98 -8.80 6.66
CA MET A 142 -9.24 -9.42 6.22
C MET A 142 -10.32 -9.29 7.30
N THR A 143 -10.65 -8.06 7.68
CA THR A 143 -11.86 -7.73 8.44
C THR A 143 -12.91 -7.15 7.49
N PRO A 144 -14.19 -7.11 7.84
CA PRO A 144 -15.23 -6.52 6.97
C PRO A 144 -14.95 -5.07 6.53
N THR A 145 -14.13 -4.34 7.27
CA THR A 145 -13.72 -2.96 6.97
C THR A 145 -12.34 -2.84 6.35
N SER A 146 -11.63 -3.94 6.11
CA SER A 146 -10.32 -3.93 5.46
C SER A 146 -10.42 -3.61 3.97
N LEU A 147 -9.31 -3.16 3.38
CA LEU A 147 -9.25 -2.65 2.00
C LEU A 147 -9.63 -3.69 0.93
N ILE A 148 -9.15 -4.94 1.06
CA ILE A 148 -9.53 -6.02 0.11
C ILE A 148 -11.04 -6.28 0.09
N PRO A 149 -11.74 -6.47 1.23
CA PRO A 149 -13.20 -6.54 1.25
C PRO A 149 -13.91 -5.29 0.74
N GLN A 150 -13.34 -4.10 0.92
CA GLN A 150 -13.90 -2.88 0.33
C GLN A 150 -13.85 -2.92 -1.21
N MET A 151 -12.72 -3.32 -1.79
CA MET A 151 -12.57 -3.52 -3.23
C MET A 151 -13.53 -4.60 -3.75
N GLY A 152 -13.71 -5.70 -2.99
CA GLY A 152 -14.67 -6.75 -3.33
C GLY A 152 -16.12 -6.23 -3.39
N ARG A 153 -16.52 -5.39 -2.45
CA ARG A 153 -17.86 -4.77 -2.48
C ARG A 153 -18.08 -3.91 -3.74
N GLU A 154 -17.06 -3.21 -4.19
CA GLU A 154 -17.12 -2.45 -5.44
C GLU A 154 -17.27 -3.34 -6.67
N GLU A 155 -16.75 -4.57 -6.63
CA GLU A 155 -17.01 -5.62 -7.64
C GLU A 155 -18.35 -6.35 -7.45
N GLY A 156 -19.15 -5.99 -6.45
CA GLY A 156 -20.43 -6.61 -6.14
C GLY A 156 -20.33 -7.89 -5.30
N LEU A 157 -19.18 -8.14 -4.68
CA LEU A 157 -18.95 -9.30 -3.80
C LEU A 157 -19.19 -8.91 -2.33
N ASP A 158 -19.86 -9.75 -1.58
CA ASP A 158 -19.90 -9.62 -0.14
C ASP A 158 -18.60 -10.16 0.51
N PHE A 159 -18.46 -9.96 1.83
CA PHE A 159 -17.26 -10.39 2.55
C PHE A 159 -17.05 -11.91 2.50
N GLY A 160 -18.14 -12.69 2.57
CA GLY A 160 -18.09 -14.16 2.50
C GLY A 160 -17.63 -14.61 1.11
N GLU A 161 -18.17 -14.01 0.05
CA GLU A 161 -17.79 -14.30 -1.33
C GLU A 161 -16.33 -13.97 -1.63
N VAL A 162 -15.80 -12.87 -1.07
CA VAL A 162 -14.37 -12.55 -1.16
C VAL A 162 -13.53 -13.66 -0.50
N CYS A 163 -13.92 -14.10 0.71
CA CYS A 163 -13.23 -15.18 1.42
C CYS A 163 -13.30 -16.51 0.63
N GLU A 164 -14.47 -16.87 0.10
CA GLU A 164 -14.62 -18.07 -0.73
C GLU A 164 -13.77 -18.03 -1.99
N LYS A 165 -13.68 -16.88 -2.66
CA LYS A 165 -12.85 -16.69 -3.85
C LYS A 165 -11.36 -16.92 -3.52
N ILE A 166 -10.88 -16.40 -2.38
CA ILE A 166 -9.51 -16.63 -1.92
C ILE A 166 -9.26 -18.12 -1.64
N ILE A 167 -10.21 -18.80 -0.98
CA ILE A 167 -10.10 -20.24 -0.68
C ILE A 167 -10.04 -21.03 -1.97
N LYS A 168 -10.92 -20.78 -2.94
CA LYS A 168 -10.93 -21.46 -4.25
C LYS A 168 -9.59 -21.31 -4.97
N LEU A 169 -9.09 -20.07 -5.10
CA LEU A 169 -7.79 -19.80 -5.72
C LEU A 169 -6.63 -20.50 -4.97
N SER A 170 -6.72 -20.58 -3.64
CA SER A 170 -5.71 -21.27 -2.84
C SER A 170 -5.73 -22.78 -3.08
N MET A 171 -6.90 -23.37 -3.30
CA MET A 171 -7.00 -24.81 -3.62
C MET A 171 -6.46 -25.13 -5.02
N GLU A 172 -6.79 -24.30 -6.02
CA GLU A 172 -6.30 -24.45 -7.39
C GLU A 172 -4.76 -24.46 -7.49
N LYS A 173 -4.08 -23.78 -6.56
CA LYS A 173 -2.61 -23.76 -6.50
C LYS A 173 -1.99 -25.15 -6.24
N TYR A 174 -2.71 -26.07 -5.64
CA TYR A 174 -2.21 -27.38 -5.21
C TYR A 174 -2.78 -28.53 -6.05
N GLU A 175 -3.56 -28.22 -7.08
CA GLU A 175 -4.01 -29.17 -8.11
C GLU A 175 -3.00 -29.21 -9.27
#